data_6280483ccb29e613a096ad111928fbc4
#
_entry.id   6280483ccb29e613a096ad111928fbc4
#
_cell.length_a   1.000
_cell.length_b   1.000
_cell.length_c   1.000
_cell.angle_alpha   90.00
_cell.angle_beta   90.00
_cell.angle_gamma   90.00
#
_symmetry.space_group_name_H-M   'P 1'
#
loop_
_entity.id
_entity.type
_entity.pdbx_description
1 polymer ?
#
loop_
_entity_poly.entity_id
_entity_poly.type
_entity_poly.pdbx_seq_one_letter_code
_entity_poly.pdbx_strand_id
1 'polypeptide(L)'
;MGKSDVSISRKEFLELSGIALLGSTLGLQTLTSCESATVIQGQIVGANHAIGHLLRKAISLPIHQSHQTKILIVGSGISGLTAGYFLQKAGIKDYEILELESHIGGNSTFGEDEARYPWAAHYLPIPSPENKELIDFLAENKIITGFDENKLPVYDEYALCFHPDERLFVKGFWQEGLIPNMDILDGEKNQIGEFLSKMNAFKTAKGNDQKWAFTIPLAYSSSDTSFTDLDKISMKTWMERNAFTAKPLHWYVNYCLLDDYGTSIAETSAWAGIHYFASRKGKAANAKDDDVLTWSEGNGFLMKLVAKNQLNHIKTQRLAYQIEEKNGKVSVDVYDWKTEKRENYTVEQVIWAVPQMLRPYLMPQQKSDFIKDFTYSPWMVANIQTKPFDTGRGQALSWDNVIYEGNGLGYVLSNHQELSQDQQTWQLTYYKPLVDNNPADERKKAIVKTHEEWKSEVLTDLKKAHPKIEESILKIDIKLWGHAMIRPTIGFIHGSARYEAQKSLNNKIHFAHSDLSGVSIFEEAFYHGAEVAKKVISNIYHGDTDYTNFHGE
;
A
#
# COMPACT_ATOMS: atom_id res chain seq x y z
N MET A 1 35.59 15.45 -11.96
CA MET A 1 34.90 15.04 -13.19
C MET A 1 33.59 15.77 -13.24
N GLY A 2 33.43 16.63 -14.26
CA GLY A 2 32.38 17.64 -14.29
C GLY A 2 30.97 17.05 -14.41
N LYS A 3 30.04 17.62 -13.64
CA LYS A 3 28.60 17.45 -13.83
C LYS A 3 28.24 18.24 -15.09
N SER A 4 27.72 17.56 -16.11
CA SER A 4 27.08 18.23 -17.24
C SER A 4 25.70 18.71 -16.79
N ASP A 5 25.54 20.02 -16.65
CA ASP A 5 24.26 20.67 -16.47
C ASP A 5 23.42 20.47 -17.74
N VAL A 6 22.49 19.55 -17.72
CA VAL A 6 21.49 19.40 -18.80
C VAL A 6 20.24 20.16 -18.34
N SER A 7 20.15 21.41 -18.78
CA SER A 7 18.93 22.22 -18.64
C SER A 7 17.92 21.82 -19.72
N ILE A 8 16.68 21.51 -19.31
CA ILE A 8 15.59 21.28 -20.26
C ILE A 8 15.03 22.61 -20.71
N SER A 9 14.92 22.83 -22.02
CA SER A 9 14.21 23.99 -22.57
C SER A 9 12.70 23.76 -22.54
N ARG A 10 11.94 24.87 -22.57
CA ARG A 10 10.46 24.84 -22.63
C ARG A 10 9.92 24.00 -23.81
N LYS A 11 10.66 23.90 -24.89
CA LYS A 11 10.32 23.12 -26.08
C LYS A 11 10.45 21.61 -25.84
N GLU A 12 11.54 21.16 -25.20
CA GLU A 12 11.76 19.74 -24.88
C GLU A 12 10.78 19.24 -23.80
N PHE A 13 10.34 20.15 -22.89
CA PHE A 13 9.30 19.83 -21.91
C PHE A 13 7.93 19.65 -22.60
N LEU A 14 7.60 20.46 -23.60
CA LEU A 14 6.36 20.35 -24.37
C LEU A 14 6.32 19.10 -25.27
N GLU A 15 7.46 18.70 -25.84
CA GLU A 15 7.57 17.48 -26.63
C GLU A 15 7.38 16.21 -25.76
N LEU A 16 7.83 16.22 -24.49
CA LEU A 16 7.59 15.16 -23.54
C LEU A 16 6.15 15.12 -22.99
N SER A 17 5.49 16.28 -22.94
CA SER A 17 4.08 16.43 -22.51
C SER A 17 3.08 16.16 -23.65
N GLY A 18 3.49 16.36 -24.89
CA GLY A 18 2.64 16.25 -26.08
C GLY A 18 2.31 14.81 -26.53
N ILE A 19 3.02 13.80 -26.01
CA ILE A 19 2.80 12.40 -26.38
C ILE A 19 1.56 11.80 -25.66
N ALA A 20 1.04 12.47 -24.63
CA ALA A 20 -0.12 12.00 -23.86
C ALA A 20 -1.50 12.48 -24.40
N LEU A 21 -1.55 13.29 -25.47
CA LEU A 21 -2.78 13.98 -25.90
C LEU A 21 -3.17 13.81 -27.38
N LEU A 22 -2.63 12.84 -28.10
CA LEU A 22 -3.03 12.56 -29.50
C LEU A 22 -3.52 11.14 -29.70
N GLY A 23 -4.71 10.88 -29.26
CA GLY A 23 -5.39 9.59 -29.46
C GLY A 23 -6.91 9.72 -29.55
N SER A 24 -7.43 10.80 -30.14
CA SER A 24 -8.86 10.83 -30.47
C SER A 24 -9.09 11.64 -31.75
N THR A 25 -9.68 10.97 -32.70
CA THR A 25 -10.41 11.35 -33.91
C THR A 25 -9.74 10.88 -35.21
N LEU A 26 -10.30 9.82 -35.76
CA LEU A 26 -10.75 9.75 -37.16
C LEU A 26 -11.60 8.49 -37.35
N GLY A 27 -12.90 8.69 -37.42
CA GLY A 27 -13.84 7.65 -37.82
C GLY A 27 -13.81 7.44 -39.34
N LEU A 28 -13.80 6.19 -39.76
CA LEU A 28 -14.31 5.79 -41.07
C LEU A 28 -15.28 4.60 -40.86
N GLN A 29 -16.54 4.84 -41.12
CA GLN A 29 -17.58 3.80 -41.20
C GLN A 29 -17.32 2.96 -42.46
N THR A 30 -17.13 1.68 -42.28
CA THR A 30 -17.45 0.68 -43.31
C THR A 30 -18.36 -0.36 -42.69
N LEU A 31 -19.61 -0.37 -43.15
CA LEU A 31 -20.64 -1.37 -42.82
C LEU A 31 -20.24 -2.71 -43.45
N THR A 32 -19.87 -3.67 -42.64
CA THR A 32 -20.02 -5.08 -42.94
C THR A 32 -20.51 -5.76 -41.67
N SER A 33 -21.65 -6.43 -41.75
CA SER A 33 -22.24 -7.22 -40.68
C SER A 33 -21.37 -8.43 -40.38
N CYS A 34 -20.50 -8.28 -39.38
CA CYS A 34 -20.02 -9.35 -38.53
C CYS A 34 -20.48 -9.01 -37.12
N GLU A 35 -20.87 -9.99 -36.33
CA GLU A 35 -21.09 -9.80 -34.90
C GLU A 35 -19.92 -8.96 -34.36
N SER A 36 -20.20 -7.72 -33.98
CA SER A 36 -19.19 -6.81 -33.50
C SER A 36 -18.68 -7.36 -32.17
N ALA A 37 -17.50 -7.94 -32.17
CA ALA A 37 -16.78 -8.21 -30.95
C ALA A 37 -16.80 -6.90 -30.13
N THR A 38 -17.42 -6.91 -28.98
CA THR A 38 -17.56 -5.73 -28.12
C THR A 38 -16.16 -5.28 -27.77
N VAL A 39 -15.74 -4.12 -28.28
CA VAL A 39 -14.39 -3.60 -27.99
C VAL A 39 -14.34 -3.23 -26.51
N ILE A 40 -13.60 -4.01 -25.73
CA ILE A 40 -13.38 -3.72 -24.31
C ILE A 40 -12.65 -2.40 -24.20
N GLN A 41 -13.31 -1.41 -23.59
CA GLN A 41 -12.77 -0.09 -23.35
C GLN A 41 -11.72 -0.12 -22.22
N GLY A 42 -10.89 0.93 -22.11
CA GLY A 42 -9.98 1.12 -20.98
C GLY A 42 -8.70 1.87 -21.34
N GLN A 43 -7.90 2.11 -20.33
CA GLN A 43 -6.68 2.87 -20.46
C GLN A 43 -5.64 2.48 -19.38
N ILE A 44 -4.39 2.87 -19.59
CA ILE A 44 -3.39 2.84 -18.50
C ILE A 44 -3.54 4.14 -17.72
N VAL A 45 -3.94 4.02 -16.45
CA VAL A 45 -3.97 5.11 -15.48
C VAL A 45 -2.78 4.90 -14.54
N GLY A 46 -1.93 5.89 -14.38
CA GLY A 46 -0.70 5.68 -13.63
C GLY A 46 -0.51 6.64 -12.49
N ALA A 47 0.40 6.28 -11.60
CA ALA A 47 1.15 7.26 -10.86
C ALA A 47 1.90 8.15 -11.86
N ASN A 48 1.99 9.45 -11.56
CA ASN A 48 2.60 10.43 -12.48
C ASN A 48 4.13 10.31 -12.48
N HIS A 49 4.63 9.18 -13.01
CA HIS A 49 6.06 8.87 -13.05
C HIS A 49 6.86 9.90 -13.86
N ALA A 50 6.26 10.53 -14.87
CA ALA A 50 6.92 11.57 -15.67
C ALA A 50 7.32 12.76 -14.80
N ILE A 51 6.41 13.23 -13.94
CA ILE A 51 6.69 14.30 -12.98
C ILE A 51 7.63 13.80 -11.87
N GLY A 52 7.38 12.63 -11.29
CA GLY A 52 8.28 12.06 -10.27
C GLY A 52 9.72 11.90 -10.76
N HIS A 53 9.94 11.55 -12.01
CA HIS A 53 11.27 11.42 -12.60
C HIS A 53 11.99 12.77 -12.84
N LEU A 54 11.31 13.91 -12.72
CA LEU A 54 11.97 15.23 -12.73
C LEU A 54 12.98 15.37 -11.58
N LEU A 55 12.83 14.60 -10.50
CA LEU A 55 13.84 14.54 -9.41
C LEU A 55 15.24 14.12 -9.87
N ARG A 56 15.36 13.49 -11.04
CA ARG A 56 16.64 13.09 -11.64
C ARG A 56 17.33 14.24 -12.41
N LYS A 57 16.66 15.38 -12.53
CA LYS A 57 17.10 16.56 -13.31
C LYS A 57 17.08 17.79 -12.41
N ALA A 58 17.95 18.76 -12.73
CA ALA A 58 17.88 20.06 -12.05
C ALA A 58 16.66 20.85 -12.55
N ILE A 59 15.83 21.31 -11.64
CA ILE A 59 14.72 22.23 -11.96
C ILE A 59 15.27 23.67 -11.81
N SER A 60 15.58 24.30 -12.93
CA SER A 60 16.18 25.65 -12.98
C SER A 60 15.13 26.69 -13.39
N LEU A 61 14.17 26.95 -12.52
CA LEU A 61 13.16 27.99 -12.69
C LEU A 61 13.34 29.08 -11.60
N PRO A 62 13.03 30.34 -11.87
CA PRO A 62 12.99 31.36 -10.82
C PRO A 62 11.89 31.04 -9.82
N ILE A 63 12.11 31.36 -8.54
CA ILE A 63 11.07 31.24 -7.50
C ILE A 63 9.96 32.23 -7.85
N HIS A 64 8.75 31.69 -8.05
CA HIS A 64 7.57 32.52 -8.33
C HIS A 64 6.89 32.98 -7.06
N GLN A 65 6.84 32.12 -6.03
CA GLN A 65 6.19 32.42 -4.77
C GLN A 65 6.96 31.78 -3.61
N SER A 66 6.99 32.49 -2.47
CA SER A 66 7.55 31.99 -1.22
C SER A 66 6.45 31.88 -0.17
N HIS A 67 6.47 30.78 0.58
CA HIS A 67 5.51 30.48 1.62
C HIS A 67 6.25 30.32 2.97
N GLN A 68 5.53 30.58 4.05
CA GLN A 68 5.99 30.31 5.41
C GLN A 68 4.89 29.56 6.15
N THR A 69 5.25 28.48 6.80
CA THR A 69 4.39 27.70 7.71
C THR A 69 5.27 27.06 8.79
N LYS A 70 4.70 26.70 9.92
CA LYS A 70 5.50 26.04 10.98
C LYS A 70 5.90 24.65 10.57
N ILE A 71 4.98 23.86 10.01
CA ILE A 71 5.19 22.45 9.67
C ILE A 71 4.84 22.23 8.21
N LEU A 72 5.71 21.54 7.48
CA LEU A 72 5.41 21.06 6.13
C LEU A 72 5.47 19.53 6.10
N ILE A 73 4.40 18.93 5.67
CA ILE A 73 4.29 17.48 5.46
C ILE A 73 4.49 17.20 3.96
N VAL A 74 5.46 16.36 3.62
CA VAL A 74 5.73 15.97 2.24
C VAL A 74 5.17 14.57 2.00
N GLY A 75 4.11 14.48 1.20
CA GLY A 75 3.35 13.26 0.90
C GLY A 75 2.01 13.19 1.65
N SER A 76 0.93 12.93 0.90
CA SER A 76 -0.42 12.73 1.42
C SER A 76 -0.87 11.27 1.38
N GLY A 77 0.07 10.32 1.49
CA GLY A 77 -0.23 8.93 1.84
C GLY A 77 -0.74 8.82 3.28
N ILE A 78 -1.11 7.63 3.73
CA ILE A 78 -1.68 7.43 5.08
C ILE A 78 -0.78 8.00 6.17
N SER A 79 0.54 7.84 6.10
CA SER A 79 1.45 8.40 7.11
C SER A 79 1.38 9.93 7.21
N GLY A 80 1.38 10.62 6.06
CA GLY A 80 1.29 12.09 6.04
C GLY A 80 -0.07 12.61 6.49
N LEU A 81 -1.15 11.99 6.02
CA LEU A 81 -2.51 12.32 6.44
C LEU A 81 -2.72 12.06 7.93
N THR A 82 -2.21 10.96 8.45
CA THR A 82 -2.29 10.64 9.89
C THR A 82 -1.48 11.63 10.72
N ALA A 83 -0.29 12.04 10.25
CA ALA A 83 0.46 13.09 10.93
C ALA A 83 -0.34 14.39 11.02
N GLY A 84 -0.94 14.85 9.92
CA GLY A 84 -1.81 16.01 9.91
C GLY A 84 -3.05 15.87 10.82
N TYR A 85 -3.68 14.69 10.84
CA TYR A 85 -4.80 14.38 11.72
C TYR A 85 -4.44 14.57 13.21
N PHE A 86 -3.30 14.02 13.64
CA PHE A 86 -2.86 14.17 15.04
C PHE A 86 -2.40 15.59 15.37
N LEU A 87 -1.78 16.31 14.42
CA LEU A 87 -1.48 17.74 14.60
C LEU A 87 -2.76 18.55 14.85
N GLN A 88 -3.80 18.33 14.06
CA GLN A 88 -5.09 19.00 14.26
C GLN A 88 -5.74 18.63 15.60
N LYS A 89 -5.69 17.35 15.97
CA LYS A 89 -6.22 16.87 17.25
C LYS A 89 -5.53 17.55 18.45
N ALA A 90 -4.24 17.89 18.29
CA ALA A 90 -3.46 18.69 19.25
C ALA A 90 -3.66 20.22 19.13
N GLY A 91 -4.57 20.68 18.27
CA GLY A 91 -4.85 22.10 18.08
C GLY A 91 -3.85 22.87 17.20
N ILE A 92 -2.89 22.18 16.59
CA ILE A 92 -1.91 22.78 15.68
C ILE A 92 -2.55 22.95 14.31
N LYS A 93 -2.68 24.22 13.85
CA LYS A 93 -3.33 24.58 12.58
C LYS A 93 -2.35 25.12 11.53
N ASP A 94 -1.15 25.51 11.93
CA ASP A 94 -0.13 26.08 11.03
C ASP A 94 0.73 24.97 10.44
N TYR A 95 0.16 24.22 9.49
CA TYR A 95 0.84 23.22 8.70
C TYR A 95 0.24 23.14 7.29
N GLU A 96 1.03 22.65 6.34
CA GLU A 96 0.57 22.29 4.99
C GLU A 96 1.07 20.90 4.61
N ILE A 97 0.33 20.23 3.71
CA ILE A 97 0.66 18.90 3.16
C ILE A 97 0.84 19.06 1.65
N LEU A 98 1.98 18.62 1.13
CA LEU A 98 2.27 18.61 -0.30
C LEU A 98 2.05 17.20 -0.87
N GLU A 99 1.36 17.13 -2.01
CA GLU A 99 1.13 15.91 -2.75
C GLU A 99 1.54 16.03 -4.22
N LEU A 100 2.28 15.05 -4.71
CA LEU A 100 2.71 14.99 -6.10
C LEU A 100 1.53 14.80 -7.06
N GLU A 101 0.62 13.89 -6.72
CA GLU A 101 -0.50 13.52 -7.57
C GLU A 101 -1.60 14.59 -7.55
N SER A 102 -2.58 14.48 -8.44
CA SER A 102 -3.79 15.30 -8.42
C SER A 102 -4.79 14.87 -7.35
N HIS A 103 -4.55 13.73 -6.70
CA HIS A 103 -5.38 13.11 -5.68
C HIS A 103 -4.53 12.66 -4.49
N ILE A 104 -5.16 12.46 -3.34
CA ILE A 104 -4.52 12.07 -2.09
C ILE A 104 -4.62 10.55 -1.87
N GLY A 105 -3.89 10.02 -0.87
CA GLY A 105 -4.09 8.68 -0.36
C GLY A 105 -2.94 7.69 -0.61
N GLY A 106 -2.02 7.97 -1.54
CA GLY A 106 -0.95 7.03 -1.87
C GLY A 106 -1.52 5.65 -2.28
N ASN A 107 -1.08 4.56 -1.65
CA ASN A 107 -1.59 3.22 -1.92
C ASN A 107 -3.05 2.99 -1.43
N SER A 108 -3.63 3.89 -0.65
CA SER A 108 -5.04 3.86 -0.26
C SER A 108 -5.92 4.72 -1.17
N THR A 109 -5.45 5.03 -2.37
CA THR A 109 -6.26 5.74 -3.37
C THR A 109 -7.29 4.79 -3.98
N PHE A 110 -8.38 5.36 -4.46
CA PHE A 110 -9.49 4.62 -5.05
C PHE A 110 -9.96 5.28 -6.35
N GLY A 111 -10.73 4.56 -7.13
CA GLY A 111 -11.48 5.07 -8.27
C GLY A 111 -12.97 4.97 -8.03
N GLU A 112 -13.73 5.72 -8.80
CA GLU A 112 -15.19 5.76 -8.77
C GLU A 112 -15.70 5.96 -10.19
N ASP A 113 -16.40 4.94 -10.69
CA ASP A 113 -17.17 4.97 -11.93
C ASP A 113 -18.65 4.73 -11.56
N GLU A 114 -19.31 3.68 -12.08
CA GLU A 114 -20.62 3.25 -11.62
C GLU A 114 -20.57 2.65 -10.20
N ALA A 115 -19.44 2.07 -9.82
CA ALA A 115 -19.13 1.58 -8.48
C ALA A 115 -17.77 2.11 -8.05
N ARG A 116 -17.49 2.09 -6.74
CA ARG A 116 -16.18 2.41 -6.18
C ARG A 116 -15.29 1.18 -6.21
N TYR A 117 -13.98 1.40 -6.27
CA TYR A 117 -12.99 0.33 -6.28
C TYR A 117 -11.63 0.80 -5.78
N PRO A 118 -10.84 -0.06 -5.10
CA PRO A 118 -9.49 0.26 -4.69
C PRO A 118 -8.52 0.27 -5.89
N TRP A 119 -7.48 1.10 -5.79
CA TRP A 119 -6.34 1.04 -6.71
C TRP A 119 -5.13 0.28 -6.14
N ALA A 120 -5.16 -0.10 -4.86
CA ALA A 120 -4.18 -0.99 -4.23
C ALA A 120 -4.75 -1.55 -2.91
N ALA A 121 -4.47 -0.92 -1.75
CA ALA A 121 -4.87 -1.43 -0.44
C ALA A 121 -6.40 -1.55 -0.31
N HIS A 122 -6.91 -2.74 0.02
CA HIS A 122 -8.33 -3.04 -0.08
C HIS A 122 -8.97 -3.60 1.19
N TYR A 123 -8.21 -3.88 2.25
CA TYR A 123 -8.74 -4.34 3.53
C TYR A 123 -7.90 -3.87 4.72
N LEU A 124 -8.46 -4.00 5.92
CA LEU A 124 -7.78 -3.82 7.18
C LEU A 124 -8.07 -5.04 8.06
N PRO A 125 -7.07 -5.80 8.53
CA PRO A 125 -7.28 -6.82 9.55
C PRO A 125 -7.83 -6.21 10.82
N ILE A 126 -8.54 -7.01 11.64
CA ILE A 126 -8.95 -6.56 12.98
C ILE A 126 -7.70 -6.11 13.75
N PRO A 127 -7.59 -4.83 14.17
CA PRO A 127 -6.39 -4.31 14.79
C PRO A 127 -6.03 -5.02 16.10
N SER A 128 -4.73 -5.27 16.29
CA SER A 128 -4.21 -5.79 17.55
C SER A 128 -4.46 -4.81 18.70
N PRO A 129 -4.72 -5.29 19.92
CA PRO A 129 -4.99 -4.43 21.09
C PRO A 129 -3.87 -3.42 21.42
N GLU A 130 -2.64 -3.71 20.95
CA GLU A 130 -1.48 -2.84 21.10
C GLU A 130 -1.58 -1.58 20.22
N ASN A 131 -2.36 -1.61 19.13
CA ASN A 131 -2.53 -0.48 18.20
C ASN A 131 -3.65 0.46 18.67
N LYS A 132 -3.46 1.06 19.85
CA LYS A 132 -4.47 1.88 20.52
C LYS A 132 -4.91 3.07 19.67
N GLU A 133 -3.96 3.77 19.05
CA GLU A 133 -4.27 4.95 18.23
C GLU A 133 -5.19 4.63 17.05
N LEU A 134 -5.00 3.46 16.44
CA LEU A 134 -5.88 3.01 15.35
C LEU A 134 -7.25 2.58 15.89
N ILE A 135 -7.31 1.87 17.01
CA ILE A 135 -8.57 1.48 17.67
C ILE A 135 -9.36 2.73 18.04
N ASP A 136 -8.72 3.72 18.65
CA ASP A 136 -9.35 5.00 19.02
C ASP A 136 -9.87 5.74 17.77
N PHE A 137 -9.09 5.78 16.69
CA PHE A 137 -9.51 6.36 15.42
C PHE A 137 -10.74 5.65 14.83
N LEU A 138 -10.77 4.33 14.86
CA LEU A 138 -11.91 3.54 14.37
C LEU A 138 -13.17 3.78 15.22
N ALA A 139 -13.01 3.90 16.56
CA ALA A 139 -14.10 4.20 17.46
C ALA A 139 -14.64 5.64 17.28
N GLU A 140 -13.76 6.64 17.16
CA GLU A 140 -14.14 8.03 16.88
C GLU A 140 -14.94 8.17 15.58
N ASN A 141 -14.64 7.32 14.60
CA ASN A 141 -15.32 7.32 13.30
C ASN A 141 -16.45 6.28 13.19
N LYS A 142 -16.85 5.67 14.33
CA LYS A 142 -17.97 4.73 14.45
C LYS A 142 -17.85 3.45 13.61
N ILE A 143 -16.65 3.07 13.24
CA ILE A 143 -16.34 1.75 12.66
C ILE A 143 -16.33 0.73 13.82
N ILE A 144 -15.84 1.12 14.99
CA ILE A 144 -16.13 0.46 16.26
C ILE A 144 -17.33 1.18 16.86
N THR A 145 -18.44 0.47 17.02
CA THR A 145 -19.73 1.01 17.51
C THR A 145 -19.86 0.94 19.02
N GLY A 146 -19.02 0.13 19.68
CA GLY A 146 -19.00 -0.04 21.13
C GLY A 146 -17.94 -1.06 21.57
N PHE A 147 -18.01 -1.40 22.86
CA PHE A 147 -17.18 -2.43 23.48
C PHE A 147 -18.08 -3.33 24.34
N ASP A 148 -17.81 -4.64 24.32
CA ASP A 148 -18.53 -5.59 25.16
C ASP A 148 -18.07 -5.54 26.64
N GLU A 149 -18.63 -6.40 27.49
CA GLU A 149 -18.26 -6.52 28.91
C GLU A 149 -16.79 -6.92 29.14
N ASN A 150 -16.16 -7.58 28.16
CA ASN A 150 -14.75 -7.95 28.17
C ASN A 150 -13.84 -6.89 27.55
N LYS A 151 -14.40 -5.72 27.21
CA LYS A 151 -13.72 -4.61 26.50
C LYS A 151 -13.24 -5.00 25.08
N LEU A 152 -13.86 -6.01 24.47
CA LEU A 152 -13.62 -6.32 23.07
C LEU A 152 -14.41 -5.35 22.19
N PRO A 153 -13.82 -4.83 21.12
CA PRO A 153 -14.51 -3.92 20.21
C PRO A 153 -15.67 -4.65 19.50
N VAL A 154 -16.77 -3.95 19.32
CA VAL A 154 -17.90 -4.32 18.47
C VAL A 154 -17.80 -3.50 17.21
N TYR A 155 -17.55 -4.12 16.07
CA TYR A 155 -17.46 -3.44 14.79
C TYR A 155 -18.83 -3.25 14.15
N ASP A 156 -18.95 -2.22 13.31
CA ASP A 156 -20.07 -2.06 12.40
C ASP A 156 -20.13 -3.28 11.48
N GLU A 157 -21.28 -3.96 11.45
CA GLU A 157 -21.47 -5.16 10.64
C GLU A 157 -21.25 -4.91 9.14
N TYR A 158 -21.49 -3.69 8.66
CA TYR A 158 -21.26 -3.30 7.27
C TYR A 158 -19.79 -2.99 6.95
N ALA A 159 -18.94 -2.92 7.96
CA ALA A 159 -17.49 -2.81 7.78
C ALA A 159 -16.80 -4.18 7.81
N LEU A 160 -17.41 -5.20 8.42
CA LEU A 160 -16.91 -6.57 8.39
C LEU A 160 -17.16 -7.19 7.01
N CYS A 161 -16.19 -7.91 6.47
CA CYS A 161 -16.33 -8.59 5.18
C CYS A 161 -17.52 -9.56 5.20
N PHE A 162 -18.42 -9.46 4.23
CA PHE A 162 -19.57 -10.36 4.13
C PHE A 162 -19.15 -11.73 3.61
N HIS A 163 -19.80 -12.78 4.13
CA HIS A 163 -19.64 -14.13 3.57
C HIS A 163 -20.35 -14.26 2.20
N PRO A 164 -19.80 -15.05 1.27
CA PRO A 164 -18.51 -15.75 1.37
C PRO A 164 -17.33 -14.78 1.16
N ASP A 165 -16.34 -14.88 2.02
CA ASP A 165 -15.17 -14.00 2.08
C ASP A 165 -14.09 -14.37 1.06
N GLU A 166 -13.71 -15.64 0.95
CA GLU A 166 -12.65 -16.08 0.05
C GLU A 166 -12.93 -17.43 -0.62
N ARG A 167 -12.38 -17.61 -1.84
CA ARG A 167 -12.43 -18.90 -2.55
C ARG A 167 -11.20 -19.09 -3.44
N LEU A 168 -10.86 -20.36 -3.67
CA LEU A 168 -9.73 -20.76 -4.50
C LEU A 168 -10.19 -21.64 -5.67
N PHE A 169 -9.83 -21.25 -6.89
CA PHE A 169 -10.07 -22.06 -8.09
C PHE A 169 -8.97 -23.09 -8.28
N VAL A 170 -9.34 -24.37 -8.18
CA VAL A 170 -8.42 -25.51 -8.35
C VAL A 170 -9.08 -26.54 -9.27
N LYS A 171 -8.37 -26.97 -10.32
CA LYS A 171 -8.81 -28.07 -11.22
C LYS A 171 -10.26 -27.95 -11.74
N GLY A 172 -10.67 -26.73 -12.09
CA GLY A 172 -12.00 -26.48 -12.67
C GLY A 172 -13.13 -26.32 -11.65
N PHE A 173 -12.81 -26.18 -10.37
CA PHE A 173 -13.78 -26.08 -9.28
C PHE A 173 -13.34 -25.03 -8.24
N TRP A 174 -14.30 -24.27 -7.71
CA TRP A 174 -14.08 -23.31 -6.63
C TRP A 174 -14.25 -24.00 -5.27
N GLN A 175 -13.19 -24.02 -4.47
CA GLN A 175 -13.24 -24.45 -3.07
C GLN A 175 -13.35 -23.24 -2.14
N GLU A 176 -13.90 -23.44 -0.95
CA GLU A 176 -13.87 -22.46 0.13
C GLU A 176 -12.45 -22.37 0.72
N GLY A 177 -12.02 -21.15 1.05
CA GLY A 177 -10.71 -20.84 1.61
C GLY A 177 -9.57 -20.94 0.61
N LEU A 178 -8.40 -20.39 0.97
CA LEU A 178 -7.25 -20.25 0.08
C LEU A 178 -6.22 -21.40 0.21
N ILE A 179 -6.33 -22.24 1.23
CA ILE A 179 -5.42 -23.39 1.38
C ILE A 179 -5.89 -24.51 0.45
N PRO A 180 -5.08 -24.91 -0.55
CA PRO A 180 -5.49 -25.99 -1.46
C PRO A 180 -5.84 -27.27 -0.69
N ASN A 181 -7.02 -27.85 -0.96
CA ASN A 181 -7.51 -29.03 -0.27
C ASN A 181 -7.95 -30.16 -1.21
N MET A 182 -7.93 -29.93 -2.54
CA MET A 182 -8.32 -30.92 -3.55
C MET A 182 -7.12 -31.74 -4.02
N ASP A 183 -7.26 -33.06 -4.04
CA ASP A 183 -6.23 -34.04 -4.47
C ASP A 183 -4.86 -33.85 -3.75
N ILE A 184 -4.92 -33.53 -2.47
CA ILE A 184 -3.73 -33.36 -1.63
C ILE A 184 -3.47 -34.69 -0.91
N LEU A 185 -2.22 -35.14 -0.93
CA LEU A 185 -1.78 -36.34 -0.23
C LEU A 185 -1.86 -36.15 1.29
N ASP A 186 -2.09 -37.24 2.05
CA ASP A 186 -2.17 -37.15 3.52
C ASP A 186 -0.89 -36.60 4.15
N GLY A 187 0.28 -36.90 3.59
CA GLY A 187 1.54 -36.32 4.04
C GLY A 187 1.64 -34.80 3.79
N GLU A 188 1.02 -34.31 2.75
CA GLU A 188 0.96 -32.87 2.47
C GLU A 188 -0.03 -32.16 3.42
N LYS A 189 -1.20 -32.79 3.69
CA LYS A 189 -2.16 -32.28 4.70
C LYS A 189 -1.52 -32.18 6.08
N ASN A 190 -0.74 -33.18 6.46
CA ASN A 190 -0.03 -33.19 7.74
C ASN A 190 0.96 -32.02 7.82
N GLN A 191 1.76 -31.77 6.77
CA GLN A 191 2.68 -30.63 6.73
C GLN A 191 1.94 -29.29 6.82
N ILE A 192 0.79 -29.12 6.16
CA ILE A 192 -0.05 -27.93 6.28
C ILE A 192 -0.51 -27.74 7.73
N GLY A 193 -1.04 -28.79 8.35
CA GLY A 193 -1.49 -28.76 9.75
C GLY A 193 -0.37 -28.42 10.73
N GLU A 194 0.81 -29.02 10.56
CA GLU A 194 2.00 -28.74 11.37
C GLU A 194 2.50 -27.30 11.19
N PHE A 195 2.50 -26.81 9.95
CA PHE A 195 2.86 -25.42 9.66
C PHE A 195 1.92 -24.44 10.36
N LEU A 196 0.61 -24.60 10.21
CA LEU A 196 -0.39 -23.73 10.84
C LEU A 196 -0.28 -23.79 12.38
N SER A 197 -0.08 -24.99 12.94
CA SER A 197 0.16 -25.14 14.39
C SER A 197 1.40 -24.39 14.84
N LYS A 198 2.48 -24.41 14.05
CA LYS A 198 3.70 -23.67 14.35
C LYS A 198 3.52 -22.15 14.23
N MET A 199 2.76 -21.68 13.24
CA MET A 199 2.39 -20.26 13.13
C MET A 199 1.56 -19.80 14.34
N ASN A 200 0.61 -20.62 14.77
CA ASN A 200 -0.19 -20.35 15.97
C ASN A 200 0.66 -20.31 17.26
N ALA A 201 1.68 -21.18 17.37
CA ALA A 201 2.65 -21.11 18.47
C ALA A 201 3.43 -19.77 18.45
N PHE A 202 3.86 -19.31 17.28
CA PHE A 202 4.48 -17.99 17.14
C PHE A 202 3.52 -16.83 17.46
N LYS A 203 2.24 -16.95 17.13
CA LYS A 203 1.20 -15.95 17.44
C LYS A 203 1.10 -15.67 18.94
N THR A 204 1.37 -16.68 19.77
CA THR A 204 1.29 -16.58 21.24
C THR A 204 2.66 -16.49 21.93
N ALA A 205 3.75 -16.54 21.18
CA ALA A 205 5.10 -16.48 21.72
C ALA A 205 5.46 -15.09 22.23
N LYS A 206 6.28 -15.05 23.29
CA LYS A 206 6.87 -13.82 23.83
C LYS A 206 8.38 -13.98 23.97
N GLY A 207 9.08 -12.89 23.78
CA GLY A 207 10.52 -12.83 24.06
C GLY A 207 10.84 -12.68 25.54
N ASN A 208 12.13 -12.73 25.86
CA ASN A 208 12.64 -12.46 27.23
C ASN A 208 12.30 -11.05 27.69
N ASP A 209 12.07 -10.12 26.77
CA ASP A 209 11.60 -8.74 27.00
C ASP A 209 10.08 -8.66 27.31
N GLN A 210 9.40 -9.81 27.44
CA GLN A 210 7.96 -9.95 27.68
C GLN A 210 7.05 -9.38 26.58
N LYS A 211 7.61 -8.91 25.47
CA LYS A 211 6.84 -8.48 24.31
C LYS A 211 6.43 -9.67 23.45
N TRP A 212 5.34 -9.52 22.70
CA TRP A 212 4.96 -10.50 21.68
C TRP A 212 6.10 -10.67 20.66
N ALA A 213 6.36 -11.90 20.24
CA ALA A 213 7.37 -12.17 19.22
C ALA A 213 7.08 -11.41 17.91
N PHE A 214 5.82 -11.36 17.51
CA PHE A 214 5.34 -10.70 16.31
C PHE A 214 4.07 -9.93 16.62
N THR A 215 3.96 -8.67 16.22
CA THR A 215 2.74 -7.86 16.36
C THR A 215 2.70 -6.73 15.34
N ILE A 216 1.54 -6.13 15.14
CA ILE A 216 1.32 -4.91 14.37
C ILE A 216 0.80 -3.85 15.35
N PRO A 217 1.46 -2.68 15.45
CA PRO A 217 2.69 -2.25 14.74
C PRO A 217 3.94 -3.07 15.10
N LEU A 218 4.81 -3.25 14.09
CA LEU A 218 6.06 -4.02 14.21
C LEU A 218 6.97 -3.50 15.34
N ALA A 219 6.94 -2.20 15.62
CA ALA A 219 7.71 -1.56 16.68
C ALA A 219 7.44 -2.14 18.07
N TYR A 220 6.31 -2.79 18.28
CA TYR A 220 5.94 -3.44 19.53
C TYR A 220 6.34 -4.91 19.61
N SER A 221 6.88 -5.48 18.51
CA SER A 221 7.42 -6.84 18.50
C SER A 221 8.67 -6.96 19.39
N SER A 222 8.94 -8.19 19.83
CA SER A 222 10.12 -8.51 20.64
C SER A 222 11.42 -8.30 19.87
N SER A 223 12.43 -7.79 20.58
CA SER A 223 13.81 -7.68 20.10
C SER A 223 14.68 -8.89 20.47
N ASP A 224 14.09 -9.94 21.02
CA ASP A 224 14.80 -11.16 21.41
C ASP A 224 15.44 -11.83 20.18
N THR A 225 16.72 -12.18 20.30
CA THR A 225 17.52 -12.75 19.22
C THR A 225 16.98 -14.10 18.71
N SER A 226 16.28 -14.84 19.57
CA SER A 226 15.59 -16.08 19.16
C SER A 226 14.57 -15.87 18.05
N PHE A 227 14.00 -14.66 17.95
CA PHE A 227 13.08 -14.28 16.88
C PHE A 227 13.76 -13.42 15.82
N THR A 228 14.55 -12.41 16.21
CA THR A 228 15.15 -11.49 15.22
C THR A 228 16.16 -12.18 14.31
N ASP A 229 16.77 -13.29 14.73
CA ASP A 229 17.66 -14.10 13.91
C ASP A 229 16.97 -14.80 12.73
N LEU A 230 15.64 -14.92 12.78
CA LEU A 230 14.84 -15.39 11.65
C LEU A 230 14.94 -14.45 10.43
N ASP A 231 15.30 -13.19 10.65
CA ASP A 231 15.51 -12.22 9.56
C ASP A 231 16.76 -12.54 8.71
N LYS A 232 17.66 -13.40 9.17
CA LYS A 232 18.92 -13.74 8.49
C LYS A 232 18.79 -14.78 7.39
N ILE A 233 17.61 -15.39 7.23
CA ILE A 233 17.33 -16.42 6.21
C ILE A 233 16.01 -16.12 5.51
N SER A 234 15.81 -16.72 4.32
CA SER A 234 14.54 -16.58 3.62
C SER A 234 13.46 -17.48 4.24
N MET A 235 12.18 -17.12 4.02
CA MET A 235 11.04 -17.95 4.41
C MET A 235 11.11 -19.33 3.78
N LYS A 236 11.54 -19.43 2.51
CA LYS A 236 11.78 -20.73 1.84
C LYS A 236 12.79 -21.57 2.59
N THR A 237 13.96 -21.00 2.93
CA THR A 237 15.01 -21.70 3.68
C THR A 237 14.52 -22.15 5.05
N TRP A 238 13.72 -21.31 5.73
CA TRP A 238 13.12 -21.68 7.01
C TRP A 238 12.14 -22.85 6.88
N MET A 239 11.28 -22.83 5.86
CA MET A 239 10.36 -23.94 5.57
C MET A 239 11.11 -25.25 5.31
N GLU A 240 12.13 -25.21 4.45
CA GLU A 240 12.96 -26.37 4.13
C GLU A 240 13.68 -26.95 5.37
N ARG A 241 14.24 -26.09 6.23
CA ARG A 241 14.87 -26.50 7.50
C ARG A 241 13.90 -27.14 8.50
N ASN A 242 12.61 -26.82 8.38
CA ASN A 242 11.55 -27.43 9.20
C ASN A 242 10.83 -28.58 8.49
N ALA A 243 11.41 -29.12 7.40
CA ALA A 243 10.87 -30.21 6.60
C ALA A 243 9.48 -29.92 5.97
N PHE A 244 9.12 -28.66 5.80
CA PHE A 244 7.94 -28.25 5.06
C PHE A 244 8.29 -28.18 3.55
N THR A 245 7.98 -29.27 2.83
CA THR A 245 8.36 -29.45 1.42
C THR A 245 7.15 -29.65 0.50
N ALA A 246 5.94 -29.73 1.06
CA ALA A 246 4.69 -29.93 0.34
C ALA A 246 4.44 -28.76 -0.64
N LYS A 247 4.22 -29.08 -1.93
CA LYS A 247 3.99 -28.07 -2.98
C LYS A 247 2.78 -27.17 -2.70
N PRO A 248 1.62 -27.71 -2.27
CA PRO A 248 0.46 -26.86 -1.94
C PRO A 248 0.76 -25.87 -0.82
N LEU A 249 1.53 -26.29 0.20
CA LEU A 249 1.95 -25.41 1.30
C LEU A 249 2.91 -24.31 0.80
N HIS A 250 3.90 -24.66 -0.02
CA HIS A 250 4.81 -23.67 -0.60
C HIS A 250 4.06 -22.64 -1.45
N TRP A 251 3.09 -23.11 -2.24
CA TRP A 251 2.25 -22.23 -3.04
C TRP A 251 1.45 -21.26 -2.14
N TYR A 252 0.78 -21.79 -1.11
CA TYR A 252 -0.03 -20.99 -0.19
C TYR A 252 0.80 -19.91 0.53
N VAL A 253 1.94 -20.31 1.11
CA VAL A 253 2.82 -19.35 1.79
C VAL A 253 3.38 -18.31 0.81
N ASN A 254 3.74 -18.72 -0.42
CA ASN A 254 4.20 -17.79 -1.44
C ASN A 254 3.10 -16.83 -1.88
N TYR A 255 1.86 -17.29 -2.04
CA TYR A 255 0.70 -16.45 -2.31
C TYR A 255 0.55 -15.37 -1.23
N CYS A 256 0.51 -15.76 0.04
CA CYS A 256 0.38 -14.83 1.16
C CYS A 256 1.48 -13.74 1.18
N LEU A 257 2.73 -14.10 0.88
CA LEU A 257 3.84 -13.15 0.88
C LEU A 257 3.88 -12.28 -0.39
N LEU A 258 3.38 -12.79 -1.50
CA LEU A 258 3.19 -12.00 -2.70
C LEU A 258 2.08 -10.97 -2.49
N ASP A 259 1.00 -11.34 -1.82
CA ASP A 259 -0.12 -10.46 -1.53
C ASP A 259 0.28 -9.31 -0.60
N ASP A 260 0.80 -9.61 0.59
CA ASP A 260 1.14 -8.59 1.60
C ASP A 260 2.43 -7.81 1.31
N TYR A 261 3.40 -8.41 0.57
CA TYR A 261 4.73 -7.82 0.42
C TYR A 261 5.22 -7.67 -1.02
N GLY A 262 4.51 -8.22 -1.99
CA GLY A 262 4.98 -8.27 -3.38
C GLY A 262 6.34 -8.96 -3.51
N THR A 263 6.64 -9.94 -2.66
CA THR A 263 7.95 -10.57 -2.55
C THR A 263 7.81 -12.08 -2.35
N SER A 264 8.54 -12.86 -3.15
CA SER A 264 8.46 -14.34 -3.09
C SER A 264 9.01 -14.91 -1.78
N ILE A 265 8.61 -16.14 -1.43
CA ILE A 265 9.18 -16.87 -0.26
C ILE A 265 10.71 -17.01 -0.31
N ALA A 266 11.30 -16.98 -1.51
CA ALA A 266 12.75 -17.09 -1.68
C ALA A 266 13.51 -15.83 -1.28
N GLU A 267 12.87 -14.67 -1.35
CA GLU A 267 13.48 -13.38 -1.07
C GLU A 267 12.98 -12.74 0.22
N THR A 268 11.75 -13.06 0.65
CA THR A 268 11.18 -12.58 1.91
C THR A 268 11.93 -13.19 3.09
N SER A 269 12.30 -12.37 4.07
CA SER A 269 12.90 -12.82 5.32
C SER A 269 11.95 -13.79 6.05
N ALA A 270 12.49 -14.81 6.70
CA ALA A 270 11.67 -15.73 7.47
C ALA A 270 10.97 -15.03 8.64
N TRP A 271 11.58 -14.00 9.21
CA TRP A 271 10.92 -13.17 10.21
C TRP A 271 9.65 -12.53 9.65
N ALA A 272 9.74 -11.88 8.49
CA ALA A 272 8.58 -11.25 7.86
C ALA A 272 7.54 -12.28 7.39
N GLY A 273 8.00 -13.42 6.86
CA GLY A 273 7.08 -14.50 6.47
C GLY A 273 6.30 -15.06 7.65
N ILE A 274 6.92 -15.25 8.81
CA ILE A 274 6.24 -15.69 10.04
C ILE A 274 5.36 -14.56 10.59
N HIS A 275 5.83 -13.31 10.52
CA HIS A 275 5.08 -12.13 10.95
C HIS A 275 3.72 -12.04 10.23
N TYR A 276 3.64 -12.34 8.94
CA TYR A 276 2.36 -12.39 8.22
C TYR A 276 1.31 -13.23 8.95
N PHE A 277 1.68 -14.44 9.38
CA PHE A 277 0.75 -15.38 10.03
C PHE A 277 0.58 -15.12 11.53
N ALA A 278 1.60 -14.58 12.20
CA ALA A 278 1.68 -14.55 13.66
C ALA A 278 1.39 -13.17 14.27
N SER A 279 1.34 -12.10 13.48
CA SER A 279 1.15 -10.74 14.01
C SER A 279 -0.31 -10.30 14.11
N ARG A 280 -1.20 -10.90 13.34
CA ARG A 280 -2.64 -10.60 13.33
C ARG A 280 -3.30 -11.19 14.57
N LYS A 281 -3.47 -10.37 15.61
CA LYS A 281 -3.93 -10.76 16.96
C LYS A 281 -5.21 -10.03 17.38
N GLY A 282 -5.81 -9.30 16.45
CA GLY A 282 -7.04 -8.57 16.70
C GLY A 282 -8.13 -9.51 17.24
N LYS A 283 -8.91 -9.01 18.16
CA LYS A 283 -10.10 -9.69 18.68
C LYS A 283 -11.26 -8.73 18.68
N ALA A 284 -12.43 -9.26 18.42
CA ALA A 284 -13.67 -8.51 18.43
C ALA A 284 -14.77 -9.31 19.10
N ALA A 285 -15.81 -8.63 19.57
CA ALA A 285 -16.97 -9.29 20.17
C ALA A 285 -17.89 -9.92 19.10
N ASN A 286 -17.87 -9.38 17.88
CA ASN A 286 -18.75 -9.79 16.78
C ASN A 286 -18.01 -10.18 15.50
N ALA A 287 -16.73 -10.52 15.59
CA ALA A 287 -15.93 -10.99 14.45
C ALA A 287 -15.01 -12.13 14.88
N LYS A 288 -14.60 -12.97 13.94
CA LYS A 288 -13.59 -14.00 14.14
C LYS A 288 -12.17 -13.40 14.06
N ASP A 289 -11.17 -14.17 14.50
CA ASP A 289 -9.77 -13.74 14.56
C ASP A 289 -9.14 -13.46 13.16
N ASP A 290 -9.73 -14.01 12.11
CA ASP A 290 -9.31 -13.92 10.71
C ASP A 290 -10.20 -13.01 9.85
N ASP A 291 -11.31 -12.51 10.41
CA ASP A 291 -12.16 -11.55 9.72
C ASP A 291 -11.40 -10.24 9.43
N VAL A 292 -11.80 -9.59 8.34
CA VAL A 292 -11.22 -8.32 7.90
C VAL A 292 -12.30 -7.25 7.75
N LEU A 293 -11.87 -6.00 7.87
CA LEU A 293 -12.69 -4.84 7.54
C LEU A 293 -12.44 -4.47 6.08
N THR A 294 -13.52 -4.26 5.33
CA THR A 294 -13.42 -3.88 3.92
C THR A 294 -14.57 -2.96 3.49
N TRP A 295 -14.34 -2.24 2.41
CA TRP A 295 -15.28 -1.28 1.79
C TRP A 295 -15.13 -1.34 0.28
N SER A 296 -16.12 -0.89 -0.47
CA SER A 296 -16.08 -0.89 -1.95
C SER A 296 -14.84 -0.15 -2.49
N GLU A 297 -14.46 0.99 -1.89
CA GLU A 297 -13.23 1.72 -2.22
C GLU A 297 -11.97 1.18 -1.51
N GLY A 298 -12.07 0.04 -0.84
CA GLY A 298 -10.98 -0.49 0.00
C GLY A 298 -10.55 0.49 1.08
N ASN A 299 -9.25 0.57 1.36
CA ASN A 299 -8.70 1.50 2.37
C ASN A 299 -8.84 2.99 1.97
N GLY A 300 -9.37 3.28 0.78
CA GLY A 300 -9.80 4.62 0.39
C GLY A 300 -10.88 5.18 1.32
N PHE A 301 -11.73 4.32 1.89
CA PHE A 301 -12.69 4.70 2.92
C PHE A 301 -12.00 5.28 4.16
N LEU A 302 -11.04 4.55 4.72
CA LEU A 302 -10.26 5.00 5.88
C LEU A 302 -9.46 6.27 5.57
N MET A 303 -8.85 6.33 4.39
CA MET A 303 -8.13 7.51 3.93
C MET A 303 -9.01 8.77 3.93
N LYS A 304 -10.25 8.67 3.43
CA LYS A 304 -11.21 9.79 3.46
C LYS A 304 -11.50 10.25 4.89
N LEU A 305 -11.64 9.33 5.83
CA LEU A 305 -11.87 9.65 7.25
C LEU A 305 -10.66 10.38 7.86
N VAL A 306 -9.45 9.89 7.61
CA VAL A 306 -8.22 10.55 8.09
C VAL A 306 -8.09 11.95 7.49
N ALA A 307 -8.43 12.13 6.20
CA ALA A 307 -8.29 13.40 5.49
C ALA A 307 -9.41 14.42 5.79
N LYS A 308 -10.55 13.98 6.31
CA LYS A 308 -11.83 14.72 6.38
C LYS A 308 -11.72 16.19 6.83
N ASN A 309 -10.96 16.43 7.89
CA ASN A 309 -10.90 17.76 8.51
C ASN A 309 -9.66 18.58 8.09
N GLN A 310 -8.83 18.07 7.16
CA GLN A 310 -7.56 18.70 6.79
C GLN A 310 -7.42 18.97 5.29
N LEU A 311 -8.49 18.83 4.52
CA LEU A 311 -8.46 19.07 3.08
C LEU A 311 -7.95 20.47 2.71
N ASN A 312 -8.22 21.48 3.54
CA ASN A 312 -7.77 22.85 3.33
C ASN A 312 -6.24 23.03 3.48
N HIS A 313 -5.57 22.08 4.14
CA HIS A 313 -4.12 22.09 4.33
C HIS A 313 -3.38 21.36 3.22
N ILE A 314 -4.09 20.66 2.32
CA ILE A 314 -3.48 19.83 1.28
C ILE A 314 -3.32 20.60 -0.02
N LYS A 315 -2.12 20.58 -0.56
CA LYS A 315 -1.75 21.12 -1.87
C LYS A 315 -1.35 19.96 -2.78
N THR A 316 -2.25 19.55 -3.65
CA THR A 316 -1.97 18.55 -4.69
C THR A 316 -1.18 19.14 -5.85
N GLN A 317 -0.63 18.29 -6.70
CA GLN A 317 0.15 18.66 -7.88
C GLN A 317 1.43 19.46 -7.53
N ARG A 318 2.04 19.10 -6.38
CA ARG A 318 3.23 19.74 -5.80
C ARG A 318 4.34 18.72 -5.64
N LEU A 319 5.37 18.81 -6.47
CA LEU A 319 6.58 18.01 -6.35
C LEU A 319 7.59 18.74 -5.46
N ALA A 320 7.79 18.29 -4.23
CA ALA A 320 8.96 18.69 -3.45
C ALA A 320 10.21 18.08 -4.10
N TYR A 321 11.23 18.87 -4.41
CA TYR A 321 12.40 18.38 -5.14
C TYR A 321 13.75 18.75 -4.48
N GLN A 322 13.76 19.59 -3.46
CA GLN A 322 14.93 19.87 -2.64
C GLN A 322 14.51 20.24 -1.22
N ILE A 323 15.18 19.63 -0.24
CA ILE A 323 14.99 19.93 1.19
C ILE A 323 16.37 20.22 1.78
N GLU A 324 16.52 21.38 2.39
CA GLU A 324 17.81 21.81 2.94
C GLU A 324 17.60 22.65 4.19
N GLU A 325 18.42 22.40 5.23
CA GLU A 325 18.45 23.28 6.40
C GLU A 325 19.28 24.51 6.12
N LYS A 326 18.68 25.71 6.29
CA LYS A 326 19.31 27.02 6.10
C LYS A 326 18.94 27.96 7.24
N ASN A 327 19.93 28.59 7.86
CA ASN A 327 19.74 29.64 8.88
C ASN A 327 18.79 29.21 10.03
N GLY A 328 18.91 27.98 10.46
CA GLY A 328 18.09 27.45 11.56
C GLY A 328 16.65 27.08 11.19
N LYS A 329 16.25 27.17 9.93
CA LYS A 329 14.96 26.72 9.38
C LYS A 329 15.19 25.70 8.27
N VAL A 330 14.11 25.07 7.79
CA VAL A 330 14.17 24.17 6.63
C VAL A 330 13.58 24.88 5.43
N SER A 331 14.34 24.89 4.34
CA SER A 331 13.91 25.37 3.03
C SER A 331 13.50 24.17 2.18
N VAL A 332 12.30 24.21 1.59
CA VAL A 332 11.79 23.18 0.70
C VAL A 332 11.43 23.80 -0.63
N ASP A 333 12.11 23.38 -1.68
CA ASP A 333 11.81 23.80 -3.04
C ASP A 333 10.76 22.85 -3.63
N VAL A 334 9.75 23.46 -4.25
CA VAL A 334 8.56 22.77 -4.75
C VAL A 334 8.28 23.20 -6.19
N TYR A 335 7.90 22.23 -7.02
CA TYR A 335 7.43 22.47 -8.36
C TYR A 335 5.92 22.21 -8.44
N ASP A 336 5.17 23.28 -8.68
CA ASP A 336 3.76 23.20 -9.08
C ASP A 336 3.70 22.80 -10.55
N TRP A 337 3.45 21.53 -10.82
CA TRP A 337 3.44 21.03 -12.18
C TRP A 337 2.14 21.33 -12.94
N LYS A 338 1.08 21.80 -12.25
CA LYS A 338 -0.14 22.28 -12.88
C LYS A 338 0.06 23.65 -13.52
N THR A 339 0.78 24.55 -12.82
CA THR A 339 1.03 25.91 -13.28
C THR A 339 2.44 26.10 -13.83
N GLU A 340 3.27 25.06 -13.80
CA GLU A 340 4.68 25.05 -14.21
C GLU A 340 5.55 26.09 -13.48
N LYS A 341 5.28 26.29 -12.18
CA LYS A 341 5.93 27.32 -11.36
C LYS A 341 6.74 26.69 -10.25
N ARG A 342 7.83 27.36 -9.89
CA ARG A 342 8.64 27.02 -8.72
C ARG A 342 8.16 27.82 -7.52
N GLU A 343 7.90 27.13 -6.41
CA GLU A 343 7.59 27.67 -5.10
C GLU A 343 8.71 27.33 -4.12
N ASN A 344 8.86 28.12 -3.05
CA ASN A 344 9.76 27.81 -1.94
C ASN A 344 9.01 27.93 -0.62
N TYR A 345 9.17 26.95 0.24
CA TYR A 345 8.65 26.94 1.60
C TYR A 345 9.80 27.12 2.60
N THR A 346 9.64 28.05 3.53
CA THR A 346 10.53 28.21 4.69
C THR A 346 9.77 27.80 5.94
N VAL A 347 10.20 26.73 6.60
CA VAL A 347 9.46 26.07 7.68
C VAL A 347 10.33 25.79 8.90
N GLU A 348 9.73 25.59 10.07
CA GLU A 348 10.43 25.20 11.28
C GLU A 348 10.74 23.71 11.29
N GLN A 349 9.76 22.88 10.85
CA GLN A 349 9.88 21.44 10.82
C GLN A 349 9.30 20.84 9.53
N VAL A 350 9.88 19.75 9.05
CA VAL A 350 9.40 18.97 7.93
C VAL A 350 9.08 17.56 8.42
N ILE A 351 7.90 17.06 8.06
CA ILE A 351 7.55 15.65 8.16
C ILE A 351 7.69 15.03 6.77
N TRP A 352 8.66 14.14 6.63
CA TRP A 352 8.90 13.37 5.41
C TRP A 352 8.00 12.14 5.41
N ALA A 353 6.93 12.13 4.64
CA ALA A 353 5.95 11.05 4.55
C ALA A 353 5.90 10.41 3.14
N VAL A 354 7.07 10.35 2.49
CA VAL A 354 7.25 9.73 1.17
C VAL A 354 8.31 8.62 1.23
N PRO A 355 8.39 7.73 0.22
CA PRO A 355 9.32 6.61 0.22
C PRO A 355 10.78 7.02 0.45
N GLN A 356 11.51 6.22 1.22
CA GLN A 356 12.89 6.51 1.62
C GLN A 356 13.86 6.56 0.43
N MET A 357 13.57 5.87 -0.66
CA MET A 357 14.38 5.91 -1.89
C MET A 357 14.51 7.32 -2.50
N LEU A 358 13.67 8.27 -2.09
CA LEU A 358 13.71 9.65 -2.60
C LEU A 358 14.76 10.51 -1.87
N ARG A 359 15.30 10.06 -0.72
CA ARG A 359 16.30 10.82 0.06
C ARG A 359 17.50 11.31 -0.75
N PRO A 360 18.17 10.48 -1.57
CA PRO A 360 19.33 10.93 -2.33
C PRO A 360 19.03 12.04 -3.33
N TYR A 361 17.76 12.16 -3.75
CA TYR A 361 17.33 13.18 -4.71
C TYR A 361 16.94 14.48 -4.02
N LEU A 362 16.16 14.41 -2.95
CA LEU A 362 15.65 15.61 -2.26
C LEU A 362 16.66 16.20 -1.26
N MET A 363 17.56 15.37 -0.73
CA MET A 363 18.59 15.76 0.24
C MET A 363 19.97 15.23 -0.17
N PRO A 364 20.51 15.61 -1.35
CA PRO A 364 21.75 15.05 -1.88
C PRO A 364 22.98 15.34 -0.99
N GLN A 365 22.90 16.34 -0.11
CA GLN A 365 23.94 16.69 0.85
C GLN A 365 24.03 15.72 2.05
N GLN A 366 22.98 14.90 2.27
CA GLN A 366 22.93 13.94 3.38
C GLN A 366 23.48 12.59 2.94
N LYS A 367 24.36 12.00 3.79
CA LYS A 367 24.78 10.62 3.57
C LYS A 367 23.60 9.68 3.76
N SER A 368 23.33 8.85 2.77
CA SER A 368 22.20 7.93 2.74
C SER A 368 22.55 6.57 2.12
N ASP A 369 23.75 6.07 2.36
CA ASP A 369 24.24 4.79 1.80
C ASP A 369 23.34 3.60 2.16
N PHE A 370 22.64 3.67 3.29
CA PHE A 370 21.68 2.68 3.75
C PHE A 370 20.44 2.58 2.84
N ILE A 371 20.16 3.59 2.01
CA ILE A 371 18.99 3.60 1.11
C ILE A 371 19.07 2.48 0.06
N LYS A 372 20.26 1.99 -0.28
CA LYS A 372 20.43 0.84 -1.19
C LYS A 372 19.72 -0.43 -0.71
N ASP A 373 19.49 -0.57 0.59
CA ASP A 373 18.83 -1.72 1.19
C ASP A 373 17.30 -1.61 1.11
N PHE A 374 16.77 -0.42 0.78
CA PHE A 374 15.34 -0.18 0.54
C PHE A 374 14.97 -0.55 -0.88
N THR A 375 14.41 -1.73 -1.06
CA THR A 375 13.95 -2.22 -2.36
C THR A 375 12.43 -2.27 -2.40
N TYR A 376 11.85 -2.04 -3.59
CA TYR A 376 10.40 -1.90 -3.75
C TYR A 376 9.90 -2.81 -4.85
N SER A 377 8.77 -3.46 -4.58
CA SER A 377 8.06 -4.29 -5.53
C SER A 377 7.22 -3.43 -6.48
N PRO A 378 7.34 -3.62 -7.80
CA PRO A 378 6.38 -3.07 -8.75
C PRO A 378 5.13 -3.94 -8.85
N TRP A 379 3.98 -3.29 -9.14
CA TRP A 379 2.69 -3.96 -9.26
C TRP A 379 1.90 -3.46 -10.47
N MET A 380 1.08 -4.33 -11.00
CA MET A 380 -0.01 -3.99 -11.89
C MET A 380 -1.34 -4.31 -11.20
N VAL A 381 -2.27 -3.35 -11.22
CA VAL A 381 -3.64 -3.50 -10.75
C VAL A 381 -4.58 -3.21 -11.90
N ALA A 382 -5.54 -4.11 -12.17
CA ALA A 382 -6.56 -3.90 -13.17
C ALA A 382 -7.93 -3.75 -12.51
N ASN A 383 -8.60 -2.63 -12.76
CA ASN A 383 -10.00 -2.46 -12.41
C ASN A 383 -10.87 -2.81 -13.61
N ILE A 384 -11.78 -3.75 -13.40
CA ILE A 384 -12.53 -4.42 -14.44
C ILE A 384 -14.02 -4.26 -14.15
N GLN A 385 -14.70 -3.53 -15.00
CA GLN A 385 -16.16 -3.41 -14.97
C GLN A 385 -16.77 -4.50 -15.84
N THR A 386 -17.69 -5.28 -15.28
CA THR A 386 -18.34 -6.38 -16.00
C THR A 386 -19.85 -6.37 -15.77
N LYS A 387 -20.59 -6.94 -16.72
CA LYS A 387 -21.92 -7.49 -16.43
C LYS A 387 -21.77 -8.74 -15.56
N PRO A 388 -22.81 -9.19 -14.85
CA PRO A 388 -22.80 -10.50 -14.21
C PRO A 388 -22.42 -11.61 -15.20
N PHE A 389 -21.56 -12.52 -14.77
CA PHE A 389 -21.03 -13.62 -15.58
C PHE A 389 -21.16 -14.97 -14.86
N ASP A 390 -20.90 -16.06 -15.57
CA ASP A 390 -20.85 -17.40 -14.96
C ASP A 390 -19.67 -17.49 -13.97
N THR A 391 -20.01 -17.63 -12.69
CA THR A 391 -19.05 -17.65 -11.59
C THR A 391 -18.38 -19.01 -11.37
N GLY A 392 -18.74 -20.02 -12.18
CA GLY A 392 -18.19 -21.36 -12.11
C GLY A 392 -18.89 -22.27 -11.09
N ARG A 393 -18.35 -23.48 -10.93
CA ARG A 393 -18.89 -24.51 -10.02
C ARG A 393 -18.18 -24.48 -8.66
N GLY A 394 -18.91 -24.75 -7.59
CA GLY A 394 -18.38 -24.85 -6.24
C GLY A 394 -18.79 -23.69 -5.36
N GLN A 395 -17.85 -23.16 -4.60
CA GLN A 395 -18.08 -22.01 -3.73
C GLN A 395 -18.60 -20.80 -4.52
N ALA A 396 -19.61 -20.15 -3.98
CA ALA A 396 -20.21 -18.95 -4.60
C ALA A 396 -19.15 -17.83 -4.78
N LEU A 397 -19.47 -16.87 -5.65
CA LEU A 397 -18.65 -15.67 -5.85
C LEU A 397 -18.40 -15.02 -4.49
N SER A 398 -17.14 -14.88 -4.13
CA SER A 398 -16.66 -14.38 -2.85
C SER A 398 -16.12 -12.96 -2.98
N TRP A 399 -15.84 -12.33 -1.87
CA TRP A 399 -15.10 -11.07 -1.88
C TRP A 399 -13.71 -11.25 -2.52
N ASP A 400 -12.91 -12.23 -2.07
CA ASP A 400 -11.62 -12.59 -2.67
C ASP A 400 -11.72 -13.89 -3.50
N ASN A 401 -11.18 -13.87 -4.71
CA ASN A 401 -11.30 -14.93 -5.71
C ASN A 401 -9.94 -15.25 -6.31
N VAL A 402 -9.29 -16.25 -5.78
CA VAL A 402 -7.91 -16.62 -6.12
C VAL A 402 -7.88 -17.76 -7.12
N ILE A 403 -6.96 -17.71 -8.07
CA ILE A 403 -6.77 -18.77 -9.08
C ILE A 403 -5.48 -19.52 -8.77
N TYR A 404 -5.58 -20.78 -8.36
CA TYR A 404 -4.42 -21.64 -8.17
C TYR A 404 -3.64 -21.76 -9.48
N GLU A 405 -2.32 -21.60 -9.42
CA GLU A 405 -1.47 -21.51 -10.62
C GLU A 405 -1.86 -20.35 -11.57
N GLY A 406 -2.51 -19.32 -11.05
CA GLY A 406 -2.70 -18.04 -11.74
C GLY A 406 -1.39 -17.30 -11.97
N ASN A 407 -1.38 -16.35 -12.93
CA ASN A 407 -0.24 -15.47 -13.16
C ASN A 407 -0.27 -14.23 -12.25
N GLY A 408 -1.39 -13.99 -11.58
CA GLY A 408 -1.61 -12.95 -10.58
C GLY A 408 -2.15 -13.53 -9.28
N LEU A 409 -2.66 -12.66 -8.44
CA LEU A 409 -3.25 -13.03 -7.15
C LEU A 409 -4.76 -13.29 -7.22
N GLY A 410 -5.37 -13.23 -8.42
CA GLY A 410 -6.81 -13.28 -8.56
C GLY A 410 -7.45 -11.89 -8.51
N TYR A 411 -8.69 -11.81 -8.05
CA TYR A 411 -9.43 -10.55 -8.03
C TYR A 411 -10.35 -10.45 -6.81
N VAL A 412 -10.51 -9.22 -6.34
CA VAL A 412 -11.49 -8.86 -5.33
C VAL A 412 -12.75 -8.32 -6.02
N LEU A 413 -13.93 -8.73 -5.54
CA LEU A 413 -15.21 -8.13 -5.95
C LEU A 413 -15.44 -6.86 -5.11
N SER A 414 -15.12 -5.69 -5.65
CA SER A 414 -15.11 -4.43 -4.90
C SER A 414 -16.50 -4.04 -4.38
N ASN A 415 -17.57 -4.34 -5.13
CA ASN A 415 -18.94 -4.07 -4.70
C ASN A 415 -19.61 -5.26 -3.95
N HIS A 416 -18.82 -6.16 -3.37
CA HIS A 416 -19.31 -7.29 -2.57
C HIS A 416 -20.13 -6.85 -1.34
N GLN A 417 -19.74 -5.74 -0.72
CA GLN A 417 -20.39 -5.16 0.48
C GLN A 417 -21.65 -4.34 0.14
N GLU A 418 -22.01 -4.17 -1.14
CA GLU A 418 -23.16 -3.38 -1.53
C GLU A 418 -24.46 -4.19 -1.38
N LEU A 419 -25.42 -3.64 -0.64
CA LEU A 419 -26.71 -4.30 -0.34
C LEU A 419 -27.73 -4.23 -1.48
N SER A 420 -27.40 -3.61 -2.61
CA SER A 420 -28.31 -3.53 -3.75
C SER A 420 -28.54 -4.92 -4.35
N GLN A 421 -29.80 -5.36 -4.40
CA GLN A 421 -30.17 -6.64 -5.02
C GLN A 421 -30.09 -6.62 -6.55
N ASP A 422 -30.01 -5.44 -7.16
CA ASP A 422 -30.10 -5.23 -8.61
C ASP A 422 -28.76 -4.74 -9.17
N GLN A 423 -27.66 -5.43 -8.80
CA GLN A 423 -26.33 -5.11 -9.32
C GLN A 423 -26.25 -5.50 -10.79
N GLN A 424 -26.49 -4.54 -11.68
CA GLN A 424 -26.34 -4.71 -13.13
C GLN A 424 -24.88 -4.78 -13.57
N THR A 425 -23.97 -4.31 -12.70
CA THR A 425 -22.53 -4.20 -12.96
C THR A 425 -21.75 -4.74 -11.77
N TRP A 426 -20.76 -5.58 -12.04
CA TRP A 426 -19.78 -6.04 -11.07
C TRP A 426 -18.46 -5.32 -11.30
N GLN A 427 -17.81 -4.96 -10.19
CA GLN A 427 -16.52 -4.27 -10.19
C GLN A 427 -15.46 -5.18 -9.61
N LEU A 428 -14.54 -5.66 -10.44
CA LEU A 428 -13.45 -6.54 -10.03
C LEU A 428 -12.15 -5.73 -9.96
N THR A 429 -11.34 -5.98 -8.94
CA THR A 429 -9.97 -5.46 -8.86
C THR A 429 -9.00 -6.63 -8.90
N TYR A 430 -8.30 -6.79 -10.00
CA TYR A 430 -7.29 -7.84 -10.20
C TYR A 430 -5.91 -7.33 -9.81
N TYR A 431 -5.15 -8.16 -9.11
CA TYR A 431 -3.84 -7.83 -8.56
C TYR A 431 -2.73 -8.70 -9.14
N LYS A 432 -1.61 -8.07 -9.53
CA LYS A 432 -0.42 -8.78 -10.02
C LYS A 432 0.86 -8.10 -9.53
N PRO A 433 1.58 -8.69 -8.56
CA PRO A 433 2.95 -8.30 -8.26
C PRO A 433 3.87 -8.70 -9.42
N LEU A 434 4.80 -7.82 -9.80
CA LEU A 434 5.72 -8.05 -10.92
C LEU A 434 7.05 -8.56 -10.35
N VAL A 435 7.16 -9.88 -10.23
CA VAL A 435 8.25 -10.56 -9.49
C VAL A 435 9.05 -11.58 -10.30
N ASP A 436 8.80 -11.66 -11.61
CA ASP A 436 9.49 -12.63 -12.50
C ASP A 436 10.99 -12.36 -12.62
N ASN A 437 11.40 -11.10 -12.40
CA ASN A 437 12.79 -10.66 -12.43
C ASN A 437 13.05 -9.70 -11.26
N ASN A 438 14.26 -9.13 -11.21
CA ASN A 438 14.52 -8.09 -10.23
C ASN A 438 13.60 -6.87 -10.45
N PRO A 439 13.24 -6.13 -9.38
CA PRO A 439 12.26 -5.06 -9.46
C PRO A 439 12.58 -3.95 -10.46
N ALA A 440 13.85 -3.66 -10.72
CA ALA A 440 14.24 -2.61 -11.67
C ALA A 440 13.95 -3.02 -13.11
N ASP A 441 14.16 -4.29 -13.45
CA ASP A 441 13.89 -4.79 -14.80
C ASP A 441 12.38 -4.98 -15.02
N GLU A 442 11.65 -5.41 -14.01
CA GLU A 442 10.18 -5.47 -14.07
C GLU A 442 9.56 -4.08 -14.30
N ARG A 443 10.06 -3.03 -13.62
CA ARG A 443 9.62 -1.65 -13.89
C ARG A 443 9.88 -1.21 -15.33
N LYS A 444 11.06 -1.54 -15.89
CA LYS A 444 11.38 -1.20 -17.28
C LYS A 444 10.46 -1.91 -18.27
N LYS A 445 10.15 -3.19 -18.02
CA LYS A 445 9.21 -3.95 -18.85
C LYS A 445 7.78 -3.40 -18.72
N ALA A 446 7.33 -3.12 -17.49
CA ALA A 446 5.98 -2.66 -17.22
C ALA A 446 5.65 -1.33 -17.93
N ILE A 447 6.60 -0.37 -17.93
CA ILE A 447 6.36 0.98 -18.45
C ILE A 447 6.26 1.03 -19.98
N VAL A 448 6.75 0.03 -20.68
CA VAL A 448 6.72 -0.01 -22.17
C VAL A 448 5.57 -0.85 -22.72
N LYS A 449 4.91 -1.66 -21.87
CA LYS A 449 3.75 -2.45 -22.28
C LYS A 449 2.56 -1.54 -22.58
N THR A 450 1.87 -1.87 -23.66
CA THR A 450 0.62 -1.22 -24.07
C THR A 450 -0.57 -1.68 -23.21
N HIS A 451 -1.67 -0.94 -23.25
CA HIS A 451 -2.94 -1.35 -22.62
C HIS A 451 -3.41 -2.71 -23.12
N GLU A 452 -3.31 -2.97 -24.44
CA GLU A 452 -3.72 -4.24 -25.05
C GLU A 452 -2.90 -5.43 -24.54
N GLU A 453 -1.58 -5.26 -24.34
CA GLU A 453 -0.75 -6.31 -23.78
C GLU A 453 -1.12 -6.62 -22.33
N TRP A 454 -1.37 -5.61 -21.50
CA TRP A 454 -1.83 -5.81 -20.13
C TRP A 454 -3.21 -6.45 -20.07
N LYS A 455 -4.16 -5.96 -20.89
CA LYS A 455 -5.49 -6.55 -21.03
C LYS A 455 -5.43 -8.02 -21.39
N SER A 456 -4.59 -8.38 -22.35
CA SER A 456 -4.39 -9.77 -22.78
C SER A 456 -3.86 -10.66 -21.65
N GLU A 457 -2.92 -10.16 -20.83
CA GLU A 457 -2.42 -10.90 -19.67
C GLU A 457 -3.52 -11.15 -18.63
N VAL A 458 -4.29 -10.11 -18.29
CA VAL A 458 -5.41 -10.21 -17.33
C VAL A 458 -6.45 -11.20 -17.83
N LEU A 459 -6.87 -11.10 -19.09
CA LEU A 459 -7.85 -12.00 -19.70
C LEU A 459 -7.35 -13.45 -19.75
N THR A 460 -6.08 -13.66 -20.07
CA THR A 460 -5.47 -14.99 -20.10
C THR A 460 -5.55 -15.67 -18.73
N ASP A 461 -5.36 -14.91 -17.67
CA ASP A 461 -5.41 -15.45 -16.30
C ASP A 461 -6.87 -15.69 -15.87
N LEU A 462 -7.77 -14.72 -16.03
CA LEU A 462 -9.17 -14.83 -15.66
C LEU A 462 -9.91 -15.95 -16.42
N LYS A 463 -9.58 -16.17 -17.70
CA LYS A 463 -10.18 -17.25 -18.51
C LYS A 463 -9.88 -18.66 -17.98
N LYS A 464 -8.88 -18.86 -17.15
CA LYS A 464 -8.62 -20.14 -16.47
C LYS A 464 -9.82 -20.55 -15.61
N ALA A 465 -10.39 -19.60 -14.88
CA ALA A 465 -11.54 -19.82 -14.00
C ALA A 465 -12.89 -19.47 -14.65
N HIS A 466 -12.89 -18.50 -15.56
CA HIS A 466 -14.08 -17.96 -16.23
C HIS A 466 -13.89 -17.92 -17.75
N PRO A 467 -14.02 -19.05 -18.47
CA PRO A 467 -13.66 -19.15 -19.89
C PRO A 467 -14.34 -18.11 -20.81
N LYS A 468 -15.54 -17.63 -20.43
CA LYS A 468 -16.34 -16.68 -21.21
C LYS A 468 -16.38 -15.27 -20.64
N ILE A 469 -15.54 -14.94 -19.66
CA ILE A 469 -15.60 -13.65 -18.94
C ILE A 469 -15.48 -12.45 -19.89
N GLU A 470 -14.71 -12.60 -20.97
CA GLU A 470 -14.49 -11.54 -21.98
C GLU A 470 -15.80 -11.02 -22.59
N GLU A 471 -16.81 -11.89 -22.74
CA GLU A 471 -18.14 -11.53 -23.28
C GLU A 471 -18.91 -10.57 -22.34
N SER A 472 -18.56 -10.55 -21.06
CA SER A 472 -19.22 -9.76 -20.02
C SER A 472 -18.47 -8.47 -19.67
N ILE A 473 -17.19 -8.36 -20.06
CA ILE A 473 -16.36 -7.21 -19.70
C ILE A 473 -16.76 -5.97 -20.49
N LEU A 474 -16.96 -4.87 -19.78
CA LEU A 474 -17.29 -3.56 -20.33
C LEU A 474 -16.05 -2.68 -20.45
N LYS A 475 -15.18 -2.70 -19.41
CA LYS A 475 -14.03 -1.82 -19.30
C LYS A 475 -12.91 -2.50 -18.48
N ILE A 476 -11.66 -2.26 -18.85
CA ILE A 476 -10.46 -2.61 -18.06
C ILE A 476 -9.55 -1.40 -17.98
N ASP A 477 -9.41 -0.82 -16.81
CA ASP A 477 -8.40 0.20 -16.54
C ASP A 477 -7.21 -0.42 -15.82
N ILE A 478 -6.00 -0.09 -16.26
CA ILE A 478 -4.73 -0.63 -15.73
C ILE A 478 -3.99 0.45 -14.96
N LYS A 479 -3.60 0.19 -13.72
CA LYS A 479 -2.70 1.06 -12.94
C LYS A 479 -1.37 0.38 -12.70
N LEU A 480 -0.29 1.10 -12.97
CA LEU A 480 1.07 0.63 -12.76
C LEU A 480 1.69 1.35 -11.56
N TRP A 481 2.08 0.57 -10.57
CA TRP A 481 2.79 1.04 -9.39
C TRP A 481 4.27 0.63 -9.47
N GLY A 482 5.15 1.56 -9.85
CA GLY A 482 6.56 1.23 -10.01
C GLY A 482 7.28 0.90 -8.69
N HIS A 483 6.85 1.46 -7.60
CA HIS A 483 7.43 1.29 -6.26
C HIS A 483 6.30 1.16 -5.23
N ALA A 484 5.44 0.16 -5.41
CA ALA A 484 4.22 -0.01 -4.64
C ALA A 484 4.48 -0.29 -3.16
N MET A 485 5.37 -1.25 -2.88
CA MET A 485 5.55 -1.79 -1.54
C MET A 485 7.03 -1.98 -1.24
N ILE A 486 7.46 -1.58 -0.04
CA ILE A 486 8.77 -1.95 0.50
C ILE A 486 8.85 -3.48 0.62
N ARG A 487 9.98 -4.06 0.26
CA ARG A 487 10.20 -5.51 0.30
C ARG A 487 10.92 -5.90 1.59
N PRO A 488 10.35 -6.77 2.44
CA PRO A 488 10.98 -7.27 3.64
C PRO A 488 12.00 -8.38 3.30
N THR A 489 13.06 -8.03 2.59
CA THR A 489 14.11 -8.95 2.17
C THR A 489 14.97 -9.42 3.34
N ILE A 490 15.76 -10.48 3.12
CA ILE A 490 16.64 -11.07 4.12
C ILE A 490 17.55 -10.01 4.74
N GLY A 491 17.54 -9.90 6.08
CA GLY A 491 18.35 -8.97 6.85
C GLY A 491 17.87 -7.52 6.87
N PHE A 492 16.73 -7.20 6.25
CA PHE A 492 16.24 -5.83 6.19
C PHE A 492 15.45 -5.42 7.44
N ILE A 493 14.58 -6.29 7.96
CA ILE A 493 13.67 -5.94 9.08
C ILE A 493 14.44 -5.58 10.35
N HIS A 494 15.47 -6.33 10.69
CA HIS A 494 16.32 -6.08 11.86
C HIS A 494 17.70 -5.50 11.49
N GLY A 495 17.89 -5.14 10.22
CA GLY A 495 19.09 -4.50 9.71
C GLY A 495 19.24 -3.04 10.14
N SER A 496 20.49 -2.55 10.18
CA SER A 496 20.80 -1.17 10.57
C SER A 496 20.18 -0.12 9.64
N ALA A 497 19.97 -0.44 8.37
CA ALA A 497 19.44 0.50 7.38
C ALA A 497 18.08 1.08 7.79
N ARG A 498 17.18 0.23 8.26
CA ARG A 498 15.84 0.63 8.71
C ARG A 498 15.91 1.53 9.94
N TYR A 499 16.76 1.21 10.92
CA TYR A 499 16.95 2.04 12.13
C TYR A 499 17.59 3.40 11.81
N GLU A 500 18.57 3.44 10.90
CA GLU A 500 19.16 4.70 10.45
C GLU A 500 18.14 5.59 9.73
N ALA A 501 17.24 4.99 8.95
CA ALA A 501 16.20 5.71 8.23
C ALA A 501 15.21 6.44 9.15
N GLN A 502 14.98 5.93 10.36
CA GLN A 502 14.05 6.50 11.33
C GLN A 502 14.60 7.74 12.06
N LYS A 503 15.93 7.94 12.03
CA LYS A 503 16.57 9.03 12.78
C LYS A 503 16.20 10.38 12.19
N SER A 504 15.64 11.26 13.01
CA SER A 504 15.39 12.65 12.62
C SER A 504 16.69 13.40 12.39
N LEU A 505 16.68 14.35 11.48
CA LEU A 505 17.81 15.23 11.21
C LEU A 505 17.63 16.54 11.97
N ASN A 506 18.57 16.84 12.87
CA ASN A 506 18.65 18.08 13.66
C ASN A 506 17.35 18.48 14.38
N ASN A 507 16.50 17.52 14.74
CA ASN A 507 15.14 17.73 15.27
C ASN A 507 14.25 18.64 14.41
N LYS A 508 14.49 18.71 13.10
CA LYS A 508 13.74 19.54 12.14
C LYS A 508 13.16 18.77 10.98
N ILE A 509 13.82 17.69 10.56
CA ILE A 509 13.30 16.81 9.50
C ILE A 509 13.03 15.45 10.13
N HIS A 510 11.78 15.06 10.14
CA HIS A 510 11.29 13.83 10.75
C HIS A 510 10.71 12.91 9.67
N PHE A 511 10.83 11.61 9.87
CA PHE A 511 10.45 10.61 8.86
C PHE A 511 9.26 9.80 9.34
N ALA A 512 8.26 9.64 8.46
CA ALA A 512 7.03 8.90 8.70
C ALA A 512 6.59 8.18 7.43
N HIS A 513 6.84 6.90 7.34
CA HIS A 513 6.41 6.07 6.21
C HIS A 513 6.44 4.59 6.63
N SER A 514 5.58 3.75 6.04
CA SER A 514 5.60 2.29 6.28
C SER A 514 6.95 1.64 5.92
N ASP A 515 7.76 2.23 5.06
CA ASP A 515 9.14 1.80 4.80
C ASP A 515 9.97 1.65 6.08
N LEU A 516 9.70 2.48 7.08
CA LEU A 516 10.42 2.48 8.37
C LEU A 516 10.11 1.23 9.21
N SER A 517 9.03 0.54 8.92
CA SER A 517 8.74 -0.79 9.45
C SER A 517 9.24 -1.92 8.55
N GLY A 518 9.44 -1.63 7.26
CA GLY A 518 9.86 -2.62 6.27
C GLY A 518 8.70 -3.46 5.72
N VAL A 519 7.46 -3.14 6.09
CA VAL A 519 6.23 -3.74 5.57
C VAL A 519 5.24 -2.64 5.20
N SER A 520 4.58 -2.78 4.05
CA SER A 520 3.75 -1.72 3.47
C SER A 520 2.26 -1.99 3.70
N ILE A 521 1.83 -1.89 4.95
CA ILE A 521 0.44 -2.04 5.36
C ILE A 521 -0.11 -0.75 5.96
N PHE A 522 -1.43 -0.61 6.02
CA PHE A 522 -2.12 0.58 6.51
C PHE A 522 -1.73 0.90 7.96
N GLU A 523 -1.72 -0.10 8.82
CA GLU A 523 -1.45 0.04 10.25
C GLU A 523 -0.06 0.61 10.52
N GLU A 524 0.95 0.18 9.76
CA GLU A 524 2.32 0.70 9.91
C GLU A 524 2.43 2.13 9.40
N ALA A 525 1.75 2.46 8.31
CA ALA A 525 1.71 3.82 7.80
C ALA A 525 1.01 4.75 8.80
N PHE A 526 -0.10 4.31 9.38
CA PHE A 526 -0.84 5.05 10.40
C PHE A 526 0.00 5.25 11.66
N TYR A 527 0.64 4.18 12.15
CA TYR A 527 1.54 4.22 13.31
C TYR A 527 2.66 5.24 13.14
N HIS A 528 3.40 5.20 12.03
CA HIS A 528 4.49 6.16 11.79
C HIS A 528 4.00 7.60 11.66
N GLY A 529 2.81 7.81 11.10
CA GLY A 529 2.17 9.13 11.07
C GLY A 529 1.84 9.65 12.47
N ALA A 530 1.27 8.80 13.32
CA ALA A 530 0.94 9.14 14.70
C ALA A 530 2.20 9.45 15.54
N GLU A 531 3.21 8.59 15.47
CA GLU A 531 4.45 8.73 16.25
C GLU A 531 5.23 10.00 15.85
N VAL A 532 5.34 10.29 14.55
CA VAL A 532 6.01 11.51 14.11
C VAL A 532 5.27 12.76 14.55
N ALA A 533 3.93 12.74 14.51
CA ALA A 533 3.13 13.86 14.99
C ALA A 533 3.34 14.11 16.49
N LYS A 534 3.30 13.06 17.32
CA LYS A 534 3.61 13.15 18.77
C LYS A 534 4.98 13.80 19.01
N LYS A 535 5.99 13.39 18.23
CA LYS A 535 7.35 13.94 18.33
C LYS A 535 7.39 15.43 17.95
N VAL A 536 6.76 15.81 16.87
CA VAL A 536 6.69 17.22 16.40
C VAL A 536 5.93 18.07 17.40
N ILE A 537 4.80 17.59 17.92
CA ILE A 537 4.01 18.24 18.97
C ILE A 537 4.88 18.49 20.21
N SER A 538 5.60 17.47 20.67
CA SER A 538 6.51 17.57 21.81
C SER A 538 7.60 18.63 21.58
N ASN A 539 8.20 18.68 20.39
CA ASN A 539 9.21 19.68 20.06
C ASN A 539 8.67 21.13 20.10
N ILE A 540 7.43 21.33 19.68
CA ILE A 540 6.80 22.66 19.71
C ILE A 540 6.52 23.11 21.14
N TYR A 541 6.00 22.23 21.98
CA TYR A 541 5.60 22.58 23.34
C TYR A 541 6.76 22.55 24.35
N HIS A 542 7.83 21.80 24.13
CA HIS A 542 9.05 21.85 24.94
C HIS A 542 10.01 22.99 24.55
N GLY A 543 9.79 23.63 23.40
CA GLY A 543 10.40 24.92 23.06
C GLY A 543 9.78 26.10 23.85
N ASP A 544 8.51 25.98 24.22
CA ASP A 544 7.77 26.86 25.14
C ASP A 544 7.65 26.11 26.48
N THR A 545 8.41 26.53 27.51
CA THR A 545 8.45 25.95 28.85
C THR A 545 7.08 26.08 29.55
N ASP A 546 6.10 25.24 29.25
CA ASP A 546 4.91 24.99 30.08
C ASP A 546 3.99 23.91 29.47
N TYR A 547 4.34 22.62 29.64
CA TYR A 547 3.36 21.55 29.39
C TYR A 547 3.56 20.35 30.32
N THR A 548 3.02 20.47 31.52
CA THR A 548 2.74 19.33 32.42
C THR A 548 1.24 19.11 32.50
N ASN A 549 0.55 18.66 31.45
CA ASN A 549 -0.83 18.17 31.58
C ASN A 549 -1.33 17.57 30.27
N PHE A 550 -0.88 16.37 29.90
CA PHE A 550 -1.59 15.47 28.99
C PHE A 550 -1.35 14.00 29.36
N HIS A 551 -1.55 13.70 30.65
CA HIS A 551 -1.88 12.38 31.14
C HIS A 551 -3.01 12.58 32.15
N GLY A 552 -4.22 12.67 31.65
CA GLY A 552 -5.43 12.82 32.43
C GLY A 552 -6.39 11.69 32.06
N GLU A 553 -6.51 10.76 33.01
CA GLU A 553 -7.62 9.85 33.35
C GLU A 553 -8.22 8.96 32.28
#